data_c8eaaf70faad9386ceca0019fa8cd58b
#
_entry.id   c8eaaf70faad9386ceca0019fa8cd58b
#
_cell.length_a   1.000
_cell.length_b   1.000
_cell.length_c   1.000
_cell.angle_alpha   90.00
_cell.angle_beta   90.00
_cell.angle_gamma   90.00
#
_symmetry.space_group_name_H-M   'P 1'
#
loop_
_entity.id
_entity.type
_entity.pdbx_description
1 polymer ?
#
loop_
_entity_poly.entity_id
_entity_poly.type
_entity_poly.pdbx_seq_one_letter_code
_entity_poly.pdbx_strand_id
1 'polypeptide(L)'
;QRQMCIRDSPYSNNMLKRLVKTPKLYFYDTGLVCYLTKWSSAETLQSGAMNGAILVNYVVAEIRKTYLNCGKDPYMYYYRDKDAREIDIILEHDGVLNPIEIKKSANPGSELIKVFKLLDKSSAKRSKGAVVCMKPELSAIDRENYIVPVWII
;
A
#
# COMPACT_ATOMS: atom_id res chain seq x y z
N GLN A 1 10.63 -9.61 21.04
CA GLN A 1 9.35 -10.07 20.48
C GLN A 1 9.35 -9.82 18.98
N ARG A 2 9.36 -10.88 18.17
CA ARG A 2 9.13 -10.73 16.72
C ARG A 2 7.71 -10.25 16.54
N GLN A 3 7.55 -9.00 16.10
CA GLN A 3 6.25 -8.48 15.71
C GLN A 3 5.72 -9.29 14.52
N MET A 4 4.68 -10.06 14.73
CA MET A 4 4.04 -10.84 13.65
C MET A 4 3.15 -10.00 12.74
N CYS A 5 2.89 -8.76 13.10
CA CYS A 5 2.03 -7.86 12.35
C CYS A 5 2.60 -6.44 12.25
N ILE A 6 2.22 -5.76 11.20
CA ILE A 6 2.50 -4.36 10.91
C ILE A 6 1.27 -3.56 11.31
N ARG A 7 1.48 -2.51 12.10
CA ARG A 7 0.43 -1.55 12.43
C ARG A 7 0.67 -0.28 11.64
N ASP A 8 -0.14 -0.05 10.65
CA ASP A 8 -0.05 1.15 9.82
C ASP A 8 -0.95 2.27 10.36
N SER A 9 -0.41 3.48 10.41
CA SER A 9 -1.10 4.66 10.94
C SER A 9 -1.68 5.50 9.81
N PRO A 10 -2.82 6.17 10.02
CA PRO A 10 -3.37 7.08 9.02
C PRO A 10 -2.46 8.30 8.86
N TYR A 11 -2.23 8.72 7.60
CA TYR A 11 -1.53 9.96 7.33
C TYR A 11 -2.39 11.16 7.72
N SER A 12 -1.81 12.07 8.49
CA SER A 12 -2.41 13.37 8.81
C SER A 12 -1.31 14.38 9.10
N ASN A 13 -1.46 15.61 8.65
CA ASN A 13 -0.57 16.72 9.00
C ASN A 13 -0.58 17.04 10.51
N ASN A 14 -1.61 16.61 11.23
CA ASN A 14 -1.73 16.78 12.67
C ASN A 14 -1.55 15.43 13.38
N MET A 15 -0.49 15.30 14.18
CA MET A 15 -0.16 14.07 14.92
C MET A 15 -1.32 13.58 15.82
N LEU A 16 -2.07 14.50 16.43
CA LEU A 16 -3.22 14.14 17.27
C LEU A 16 -4.32 13.47 16.46
N LYS A 17 -4.52 13.88 15.20
CA LYS A 17 -5.49 13.23 14.29
C LYS A 17 -5.03 11.85 13.84
N ARG A 18 -3.72 11.57 13.83
CA ARG A 18 -3.19 10.21 13.57
C ARG A 18 -3.56 9.23 14.68
N LEU A 19 -3.62 9.69 15.93
CA LEU A 19 -3.92 8.85 17.10
C LEU A 19 -5.41 8.48 17.22
N VAL A 20 -6.30 9.27 16.64
CA VAL A 20 -7.76 9.10 16.77
C VAL A 20 -8.35 8.13 15.75
N LYS A 21 -7.67 7.89 14.62
CA LYS A 21 -8.14 6.98 13.57
C LYS A 21 -7.66 5.55 13.85
N THR A 22 -8.54 4.58 13.54
CA THR A 22 -8.22 3.15 13.68
C THR A 22 -7.07 2.77 12.76
N PRO A 23 -5.97 2.21 13.28
CA PRO A 23 -4.87 1.74 12.44
C PRO A 23 -5.30 0.53 11.62
N LYS A 24 -4.70 0.37 10.43
CA LYS A 24 -4.77 -0.87 9.67
C LYS A 24 -3.75 -1.87 10.19
N LEU A 25 -4.12 -3.15 10.20
CA LEU A 25 -3.26 -4.24 10.63
C LEU A 25 -2.90 -5.11 9.41
N TYR A 26 -1.62 -5.37 9.24
CA TYR A 26 -1.11 -6.27 8.22
C TYR A 26 -0.20 -7.32 8.85
N PHE A 27 -0.12 -8.49 8.24
CA PHE A 27 0.74 -9.56 8.69
C PHE A 27 2.01 -9.62 7.85
N TYR A 28 3.15 -9.89 8.48
CA TYR A 28 4.42 -10.09 7.77
C TYR A 28 4.42 -11.34 6.89
N ASP A 29 3.70 -12.37 7.30
CA ASP A 29 3.59 -13.62 6.59
C ASP A 29 2.20 -13.76 5.98
N THR A 30 2.11 -13.53 4.68
CA THR A 30 0.86 -13.65 3.91
C THR A 30 0.40 -15.11 3.81
N GLY A 31 1.34 -16.07 3.80
CA GLY A 31 1.01 -17.50 3.84
C GLY A 31 0.31 -17.89 5.14
N LEU A 32 0.76 -17.34 6.27
CA LEU A 32 0.07 -17.52 7.55
C LEU A 32 -1.35 -16.97 7.52
N VAL A 33 -1.57 -15.80 6.91
CA VAL A 33 -2.92 -15.24 6.72
C VAL A 33 -3.80 -16.18 5.92
N CYS A 34 -3.29 -16.68 4.78
CA CYS A 34 -4.02 -17.64 3.94
C CYS A 34 -4.37 -18.92 4.72
N TYR A 35 -3.43 -19.45 5.48
CA TYR A 35 -3.64 -20.63 6.31
C TYR A 35 -4.72 -20.41 7.38
N LEU A 36 -4.64 -19.31 8.14
CA LEU A 36 -5.61 -18.97 9.18
C LEU A 36 -7.00 -18.68 8.64
N THR A 37 -7.09 -18.11 7.43
CA THR A 37 -8.36 -17.83 6.75
C THR A 37 -8.84 -18.97 5.86
N LYS A 38 -8.16 -20.14 5.92
CA LYS A 38 -8.52 -21.39 5.23
C LYS A 38 -8.50 -21.33 3.71
N TRP A 39 -7.66 -20.48 3.13
CA TRP A 39 -7.36 -20.51 1.70
C TRP A 39 -6.32 -21.60 1.43
N SER A 40 -6.77 -22.76 0.94
CA SER A 40 -5.94 -23.96 0.83
C SER A 40 -5.09 -24.02 -0.45
N SER A 41 -5.41 -23.21 -1.45
CA SER A 41 -4.65 -23.16 -2.71
C SER A 41 -4.66 -21.77 -3.32
N ALA A 42 -3.75 -21.53 -4.28
CA ALA A 42 -3.67 -20.27 -5.02
C ALA A 42 -4.94 -20.02 -5.85
N GLU A 43 -5.54 -21.09 -6.42
CA GLU A 43 -6.74 -20.99 -7.24
C GLU A 43 -7.96 -20.56 -6.41
N THR A 44 -8.14 -21.15 -5.22
CA THR A 44 -9.24 -20.79 -4.32
C THR A 44 -9.08 -19.37 -3.80
N LEU A 45 -7.84 -18.94 -3.49
CA LEU A 45 -7.54 -17.58 -3.11
C LEU A 45 -7.83 -16.61 -4.26
N GLN A 46 -7.39 -16.94 -5.48
CA GLN A 46 -7.52 -16.06 -6.64
C GLN A 46 -8.99 -15.76 -6.98
N SER A 47 -9.88 -16.72 -6.79
CA SER A 47 -11.33 -16.56 -6.98
C SER A 47 -12.07 -16.04 -5.73
N GLY A 48 -11.41 -16.04 -4.59
CA GLY A 48 -12.03 -15.71 -3.30
C GLY A 48 -12.21 -14.20 -3.08
N ALA A 49 -13.16 -13.84 -2.22
CA ALA A 49 -13.49 -12.46 -1.90
C ALA A 49 -12.34 -11.69 -1.21
N MET A 50 -11.39 -12.39 -0.57
CA MET A 50 -10.27 -11.77 0.15
C MET A 50 -9.02 -11.54 -0.70
N ASN A 51 -9.02 -11.92 -1.97
CA ASN A 51 -7.83 -11.87 -2.82
C ASN A 51 -7.20 -10.47 -2.90
N GLY A 52 -8.03 -9.42 -2.99
CA GLY A 52 -7.56 -8.03 -3.00
C GLY A 52 -6.91 -7.62 -1.66
N ALA A 53 -7.55 -7.95 -0.54
CA ALA A 53 -7.02 -7.64 0.79
C ALA A 53 -5.69 -8.38 1.06
N ILE A 54 -5.58 -9.61 0.62
CA ILE A 54 -4.36 -10.41 0.76
C ILE A 54 -3.25 -9.85 -0.15
N LEU A 55 -3.57 -9.38 -1.36
CA LEU A 55 -2.60 -8.70 -2.21
C LEU A 55 -2.08 -7.40 -1.56
N VAL A 56 -2.96 -6.59 -0.97
CA VAL A 56 -2.55 -5.39 -0.25
C VAL A 56 -1.65 -5.76 0.94
N ASN A 57 -2.01 -6.79 1.71
CA ASN A 57 -1.18 -7.28 2.81
C ASN A 57 0.21 -7.72 2.32
N TYR A 58 0.28 -8.44 1.22
CA TYR A 58 1.53 -8.88 0.60
C TYR A 58 2.43 -7.68 0.26
N VAL A 59 1.91 -6.72 -0.50
CA VAL A 59 2.68 -5.55 -0.95
C VAL A 59 3.18 -4.71 0.24
N VAL A 60 2.33 -4.46 1.24
CA VAL A 60 2.73 -3.75 2.47
C VAL A 60 3.86 -4.48 3.19
N ALA A 61 3.74 -5.81 3.32
CA ALA A 61 4.73 -6.63 4.00
C ALA A 61 6.07 -6.67 3.24
N GLU A 62 6.06 -6.81 1.91
CA GLU A 62 7.28 -6.85 1.09
C GLU A 62 8.00 -5.50 1.09
N ILE A 63 7.29 -4.39 0.93
CA ILE A 63 7.89 -3.05 1.02
C ILE A 63 8.56 -2.88 2.39
N ARG A 64 7.84 -3.20 3.47
CA ARG A 64 8.40 -3.04 4.81
C ARG A 64 9.61 -3.94 5.05
N LYS A 65 9.56 -5.21 4.63
CA LYS A 65 10.70 -6.13 4.73
C LYS A 65 11.92 -5.62 3.95
N THR A 66 11.72 -5.09 2.75
CA THR A 66 12.78 -4.50 1.94
C THR A 66 13.51 -3.38 2.67
N TYR A 67 12.76 -2.45 3.28
CA TYR A 67 13.36 -1.38 4.09
C TYR A 67 14.11 -1.94 5.31
N LEU A 68 13.49 -2.84 6.07
CA LEU A 68 14.09 -3.42 7.28
C LEU A 68 15.35 -4.22 6.96
N ASN A 69 15.38 -4.95 5.85
CA ASN A 69 16.55 -5.69 5.39
C ASN A 69 17.71 -4.76 5.02
N CYS A 70 17.42 -3.51 4.65
CA CYS A 70 18.41 -2.46 4.45
C CYS A 70 18.76 -1.69 5.74
N GLY A 71 18.29 -2.14 6.90
CA GLY A 71 18.54 -1.48 8.19
C GLY A 71 17.76 -0.17 8.37
N LYS A 72 16.69 0.06 7.59
CA LYS A 72 15.85 1.27 7.64
C LYS A 72 14.46 0.92 8.15
N ASP A 73 13.85 1.82 8.92
CA ASP A 73 12.44 1.71 9.27
C ASP A 73 11.63 2.69 8.39
N PRO A 74 10.75 2.17 7.51
CA PRO A 74 10.00 3.04 6.61
C PRO A 74 8.92 3.79 7.36
N TYR A 75 8.78 5.08 7.08
CA TYR A 75 7.60 5.85 7.48
C TYR A 75 6.48 5.55 6.49
N MET A 76 5.63 4.58 6.85
CA MET A 76 4.50 4.13 6.05
C MET A 76 3.20 4.58 6.70
N TYR A 77 2.28 5.09 5.88
CA TYR A 77 0.96 5.52 6.28
C TYR A 77 -0.06 5.10 5.23
N TYR A 78 -1.34 5.04 5.60
CA TYR A 78 -2.45 5.03 4.66
C TYR A 78 -3.22 6.35 4.74
N TYR A 79 -3.98 6.67 3.72
CA TYR A 79 -4.89 7.81 3.74
C TYR A 79 -6.33 7.34 3.55
N ARG A 80 -7.23 7.88 4.33
CA ARG A 80 -8.67 7.71 4.12
C ARG A 80 -9.40 8.96 4.62
N ASP A 81 -10.24 9.54 3.78
CA ASP A 81 -11.05 10.69 4.15
C ASP A 81 -12.50 10.29 4.53
N LYS A 82 -13.31 11.30 4.84
CA LYS A 82 -14.73 11.13 5.17
C LYS A 82 -15.58 10.66 3.98
N ASP A 83 -15.13 10.91 2.77
CA ASP A 83 -15.80 10.51 1.53
C ASP A 83 -15.36 9.11 1.08
N ALA A 84 -14.71 8.36 1.96
CA ALA A 84 -14.17 7.01 1.75
C ALA A 84 -13.13 6.92 0.61
N ARG A 85 -12.54 8.05 0.18
CA ARG A 85 -11.41 8.04 -0.75
C ARG A 85 -10.17 7.60 0.01
N GLU A 86 -9.46 6.66 -0.57
CA GLU A 86 -8.35 5.98 0.11
C GLU A 86 -7.10 5.96 -0.77
N ILE A 87 -5.93 6.03 -0.13
CA ILE A 87 -4.63 5.69 -0.72
C ILE A 87 -4.07 4.56 0.14
N ASP A 88 -3.74 3.44 -0.47
CA ASP A 88 -3.36 2.22 0.24
C ASP A 88 -2.08 2.42 1.05
N ILE A 89 -1.05 3.03 0.44
CA ILE A 89 0.22 3.32 1.12
C ILE A 89 0.68 4.74 0.75
N ILE A 90 1.22 5.44 1.73
CA ILE A 90 2.03 6.65 1.55
C ILE A 90 3.39 6.37 2.18
N LEU A 91 4.44 6.32 1.37
CA LEU A 91 5.82 6.31 1.85
C LEU A 91 6.29 7.74 2.05
N GLU A 92 6.68 8.08 3.26
CA GLU A 92 7.29 9.37 3.58
C GLU A 92 8.80 9.21 3.70
N HIS A 93 9.53 10.02 2.96
CA HIS A 93 10.99 10.09 3.05
C HIS A 93 11.42 11.55 2.98
N ASP A 94 12.09 12.04 4.02
CA ASP A 94 12.57 13.44 4.13
C ASP A 94 11.49 14.49 3.87
N GLY A 95 10.27 14.26 4.38
CA GLY A 95 9.13 15.15 4.20
C GLY A 95 8.51 15.13 2.81
N VAL A 96 8.90 14.16 1.97
CA VAL A 96 8.33 13.93 0.63
C VAL A 96 7.42 12.71 0.65
N LEU A 97 6.23 12.85 0.08
CA LEU A 97 5.20 11.81 0.06
C LEU A 97 5.17 11.09 -1.29
N ASN A 98 5.24 9.77 -1.23
CA ASN A 98 5.17 8.89 -2.40
C ASN A 98 3.96 7.96 -2.24
N PRO A 99 2.83 8.28 -2.91
CA PRO A 99 1.61 7.49 -2.81
C PRO A 99 1.69 6.21 -3.64
N ILE A 100 1.12 5.13 -3.11
CA ILE A 100 1.01 3.84 -3.78
C ILE A 100 -0.43 3.35 -3.67
N GLU A 101 -1.00 3.00 -4.81
CA GLU A 101 -2.28 2.31 -4.93
C GLU A 101 -2.04 0.86 -5.34
N ILE A 102 -2.84 -0.07 -4.82
CA ILE A 102 -2.67 -1.50 -5.06
C ILE A 102 -3.94 -2.06 -5.70
N LYS A 103 -3.82 -2.68 -6.87
CA LYS A 103 -4.97 -3.26 -7.57
C LYS A 103 -4.66 -4.62 -8.16
N LYS A 104 -5.55 -5.57 -7.93
CA LYS A 104 -5.51 -6.88 -8.59
C LYS A 104 -6.07 -6.76 -10.02
N SER A 105 -5.39 -6.03 -10.86
CA SER A 105 -5.74 -5.87 -12.28
C SER A 105 -4.48 -5.97 -13.11
N ALA A 106 -4.57 -6.57 -14.29
CA ALA A 106 -3.50 -6.53 -15.28
C ALA A 106 -3.54 -5.24 -16.13
N ASN A 107 -4.67 -4.52 -16.11
CA ASN A 107 -4.87 -3.28 -16.86
C ASN A 107 -5.49 -2.20 -15.96
N PRO A 108 -4.70 -1.62 -15.04
CA PRO A 108 -5.19 -0.54 -14.19
C PRO A 108 -5.40 0.72 -15.02
N GLY A 109 -6.54 1.38 -14.83
CA GLY A 109 -6.84 2.65 -15.49
C GLY A 109 -6.14 3.84 -14.83
N SER A 110 -5.97 4.93 -15.59
CA SER A 110 -5.36 6.17 -15.09
C SER A 110 -6.19 6.90 -14.04
N GLU A 111 -7.46 6.53 -13.83
CA GLU A 111 -8.34 7.08 -12.80
C GLU A 111 -7.81 6.80 -11.39
N LEU A 112 -7.04 5.72 -11.20
CA LEU A 112 -6.51 5.31 -9.90
C LEU A 112 -5.54 6.35 -9.30
N ILE A 113 -4.81 7.08 -10.13
CA ILE A 113 -3.89 8.11 -9.65
C ILE A 113 -4.57 9.44 -9.30
N LYS A 114 -5.85 9.60 -9.63
CA LYS A 114 -6.59 10.84 -9.31
C LYS A 114 -6.67 11.10 -7.82
N VAL A 115 -6.73 10.04 -7.01
CA VAL A 115 -6.76 10.13 -5.54
C VAL A 115 -5.46 10.72 -4.98
N PHE A 116 -4.33 10.58 -5.66
CA PHE A 116 -3.04 11.13 -5.22
C PHE A 116 -3.04 12.66 -5.10
N LYS A 117 -3.89 13.33 -5.89
CA LYS A 117 -4.08 14.79 -5.79
C LYS A 117 -4.60 15.26 -4.43
N LEU A 118 -5.15 14.36 -3.62
CA LEU A 118 -5.55 14.70 -2.24
C LEU A 118 -4.34 15.09 -1.38
N LEU A 119 -3.15 14.55 -1.68
CA LEU A 119 -1.92 14.87 -0.99
C LEU A 119 -1.36 16.25 -1.37
N ASP A 120 -1.75 16.81 -2.51
CA ASP A 120 -1.33 18.14 -2.94
C ASP A 120 -1.85 19.25 -1.99
N LYS A 121 -2.85 18.91 -1.15
CA LYS A 121 -3.36 19.78 -0.06
C LYS A 121 -2.57 19.67 1.24
N SER A 122 -1.60 18.77 1.30
CA SER A 122 -0.72 18.57 2.43
C SER A 122 0.37 19.65 2.47
N SER A 123 0.95 19.88 3.64
CA SER A 123 2.16 20.73 3.76
C SER A 123 3.42 20.05 3.23
N ALA A 124 3.41 18.71 3.13
CA ALA A 124 4.50 17.93 2.58
C ALA A 124 4.38 17.82 1.06
N LYS A 125 5.52 17.89 0.36
CA LYS A 125 5.56 17.78 -1.11
C LYS A 125 5.24 16.35 -1.53
N ARG A 126 4.29 16.19 -2.48
CA ARG A 126 4.10 14.92 -3.18
C ARG A 126 5.16 14.76 -4.28
N SER A 127 5.66 13.56 -4.46
CA SER A 127 6.60 13.18 -5.51
C SER A 127 6.03 12.02 -6.33
N LYS A 128 6.87 11.04 -6.70
CA LYS A 128 6.49 9.92 -7.54
C LYS A 128 5.39 9.07 -6.90
N GLY A 129 4.41 8.70 -7.71
CA GLY A 129 3.36 7.75 -7.32
C GLY A 129 3.47 6.43 -8.06
N ALA A 130 2.90 5.37 -7.50
CA ALA A 130 2.88 4.06 -8.12
C ALA A 130 1.50 3.40 -8.03
N VAL A 131 1.14 2.66 -9.07
CA VAL A 131 0.05 1.68 -9.04
C VAL A 131 0.69 0.31 -9.11
N VAL A 132 0.68 -0.41 -8.00
CA VAL A 132 1.18 -1.79 -7.93
C VAL A 132 0.07 -2.74 -8.38
N CYS A 133 0.35 -3.56 -9.38
CA CYS A 133 -0.67 -4.40 -10.00
C CYS A 133 -0.11 -5.65 -10.67
N MET A 134 -1.00 -6.43 -11.32
CA MET A 134 -0.65 -7.66 -12.02
C MET A 134 -0.23 -7.45 -13.49
N LYS A 135 0.04 -6.21 -13.91
CA LYS A 135 0.58 -5.95 -15.26
C LYS A 135 1.99 -6.55 -15.38
N PRO A 136 2.35 -7.20 -16.51
CA PRO A 136 3.65 -7.86 -16.65
C PRO A 136 4.85 -6.91 -16.69
N GLU A 137 4.66 -5.66 -17.11
CA GLU A 137 5.76 -4.75 -17.38
C GLU A 137 5.64 -3.44 -16.60
N LEU A 138 6.78 -2.93 -16.14
CA LEU A 138 6.92 -1.59 -15.61
C LEU A 138 6.60 -0.57 -16.72
N SER A 139 5.72 0.37 -16.46
CA SER A 139 5.36 1.40 -17.43
C SER A 139 4.98 2.72 -16.75
N ALA A 140 5.15 3.84 -17.45
CA ALA A 140 4.70 5.13 -16.97
C ALA A 140 3.20 5.31 -17.27
N ILE A 141 2.47 5.91 -16.30
CA ILE A 141 1.13 6.45 -16.53
C ILE A 141 1.27 7.90 -17.02
N ASP A 142 2.13 8.65 -16.33
CA ASP A 142 2.48 10.02 -16.67
C ASP A 142 3.93 10.33 -16.22
N ARG A 143 4.32 11.62 -16.15
CA ARG A 143 5.68 12.04 -15.76
C ARG A 143 6.04 11.70 -14.32
N GLU A 144 5.06 11.51 -13.43
CA GLU A 144 5.26 11.32 -11.99
C GLU A 144 4.73 9.97 -11.48
N ASN A 145 3.90 9.28 -12.27
CA ASN A 145 3.22 8.08 -11.82
C ASN A 145 3.52 6.88 -12.70
N TYR A 146 3.73 5.73 -12.07
CA TYR A 146 4.17 4.50 -12.70
C TYR A 146 3.23 3.34 -12.39
N ILE A 147 3.12 2.42 -13.33
CA ILE A 147 2.58 1.08 -13.08
C ILE A 147 3.75 0.18 -12.72
N VAL A 148 3.65 -0.49 -11.58
CA VAL A 148 4.70 -1.34 -11.03
C VAL A 148 4.16 -2.77 -10.92
N PRO A 149 4.77 -3.73 -11.61
CA PRO A 149 4.43 -5.14 -11.43
C PRO A 149 4.64 -5.60 -9.99
N VAL A 150 3.67 -6.35 -9.44
CA VAL A 150 3.74 -6.81 -8.03
C VAL A 150 4.93 -7.72 -7.74
N TRP A 151 5.48 -8.40 -8.75
CA TRP A 151 6.61 -9.33 -8.60
C TRP A 151 7.99 -8.69 -8.61
N ILE A 152 8.09 -7.35 -8.77
CA ILE A 152 9.37 -6.63 -8.70
C ILE A 152 9.55 -5.81 -7.41
N ILE A 153 8.64 -6.00 -6.43
CA ILE A 153 8.65 -5.32 -5.14
C ILE A 153 9.56 -6.06 -4.15
#